data_78038208784aee7a1d7c44bf73b204a4
#
_entry.id   78038208784aee7a1d7c44bf73b204a4
#
_cell.length_a   1.000
_cell.length_b   1.000
_cell.length_c   1.000
_cell.angle_alpha   90.00
_cell.angle_beta   90.00
_cell.angle_gamma   90.00
#
_symmetry.space_group_name_H-M   'P 1'
#
loop_
_entity.id
_entity.type
_entity.pdbx_description
1 polymer ?
#
loop_
_entity_poly.entity_id
_entity_poly.type
_entity_poly.pdbx_seq_one_letter_code
_entity_poly.pdbx_strand_id
1 'polypeptide(L)' 'MGTVKWFNTQKGYGFLQPDDGQKDVFVHISAVEKAGFTSLAEGAKVSFDVVNNRGKDSAENLRIG' A
#
# COMPACT_ATOMS: atom_id res chain seq x y z
N MET A 1 -0.85 4.90 -8.83
CA MET A 1 -1.84 5.41 -7.85
C MET A 1 -2.90 4.36 -7.57
N GLY A 2 -3.50 4.45 -6.43
CA GLY A 2 -4.57 3.55 -6.06
C GLY A 2 -5.28 4.00 -4.80
N THR A 3 -6.11 3.12 -4.28
CA THR A 3 -6.91 3.38 -3.11
C THR A 3 -6.61 2.31 -2.06
N VAL A 4 -6.51 2.71 -0.80
CA VAL A 4 -6.32 1.74 0.29
C VAL A 4 -7.58 0.90 0.42
N LYS A 5 -7.45 -0.40 0.16
CA LYS A 5 -8.58 -1.32 0.31
C LYS A 5 -8.85 -1.60 1.78
N TRP A 6 -7.80 -1.93 2.51
CA TRP A 6 -7.83 -2.07 3.96
C TRP A 6 -6.40 -2.14 4.48
N PHE A 7 -6.23 -1.81 5.75
CA PHE A 7 -4.92 -1.91 6.39
C PHE A 7 -5.11 -2.31 7.86
N ASN A 8 -4.30 -3.27 8.31
CA ASN A 8 -4.35 -3.75 9.68
C ASN A 8 -3.05 -3.41 10.39
N THR A 9 -3.10 -2.43 11.30
CA THR A 9 -1.90 -1.99 12.01
C THR A 9 -1.38 -3.03 13.00
N GLN A 10 -2.26 -3.88 13.52
CA GLN A 10 -1.83 -4.93 14.45
C GLN A 10 -1.03 -6.02 13.75
N LYS A 11 -1.48 -6.41 12.57
CA LYS A 11 -0.78 -7.40 11.77
C LYS A 11 0.37 -6.80 10.96
N GLY A 12 0.35 -5.48 10.77
CA GLY A 12 1.42 -4.77 10.09
C GLY A 12 1.38 -4.85 8.57
N TYR A 13 0.20 -5.03 7.96
CA TYR A 13 0.09 -5.06 6.51
C TYR A 13 -1.33 -4.73 6.05
N GLY A 14 -1.45 -4.50 4.75
CA GLY A 14 -2.74 -4.25 4.12
C GLY A 14 -2.64 -4.42 2.62
N PHE A 15 -3.67 -4.00 1.91
CA PHE A 15 -3.72 -4.08 0.45
C PHE A 15 -4.18 -2.78 -0.14
N LEU A 16 -3.58 -2.43 -1.28
CA LEU A 16 -3.93 -1.28 -2.08
C LEU A 16 -4.57 -1.77 -3.37
N GLN A 17 -5.60 -1.07 -3.81
CA GLN A 17 -6.26 -1.37 -5.07
C GLN A 17 -5.80 -0.38 -6.13
N PRO A 18 -5.02 -0.83 -7.14
CA PRO A 18 -4.57 0.06 -8.20
C PRO A 18 -5.74 0.63 -8.99
N ASP A 19 -5.61 1.89 -9.42
CA ASP A 19 -6.66 2.57 -10.19
C ASP A 19 -6.84 1.99 -11.59
N ASP A 20 -5.84 1.30 -12.11
CA ASP A 20 -5.88 0.71 -13.45
C ASP A 20 -6.57 -0.65 -13.51
N GLY A 21 -7.17 -1.10 -12.41
CA GLY A 21 -7.90 -2.35 -12.36
C GLY A 21 -7.04 -3.58 -12.20
N GLN A 22 -5.76 -3.42 -11.93
CA GLN A 22 -4.88 -4.57 -11.68
C GLN A 22 -5.16 -5.19 -10.32
N LYS A 23 -4.49 -6.32 -10.04
CA LYS A 23 -4.67 -7.03 -8.79
C LYS A 23 -4.25 -6.19 -7.61
N ASP A 24 -4.84 -6.45 -6.44
CA ASP A 24 -4.47 -5.77 -5.21
C ASP A 24 -2.98 -5.94 -4.94
N VAL A 25 -2.36 -4.87 -4.44
CA VAL A 25 -0.94 -4.82 -4.14
C VAL A 25 -0.75 -4.87 -2.63
N PHE A 26 0.09 -5.78 -2.16
CA PHE A 26 0.42 -5.89 -0.74
C PHE A 26 1.23 -4.69 -0.29
N VAL A 27 0.94 -4.18 0.91
CA VAL A 27 1.73 -3.12 1.52
C VAL A 27 2.06 -3.51 2.97
N HIS A 28 3.35 -3.47 3.31
CA HIS A 28 3.81 -3.75 4.65
C HIS A 28 3.95 -2.45 5.44
N ILE A 29 3.78 -2.53 6.77
CA ILE A 29 3.86 -1.35 7.63
C ILE A 29 5.22 -0.64 7.51
N SER A 30 6.29 -1.37 7.22
CA SER A 30 7.60 -0.76 7.03
C SER A 30 7.60 0.27 5.90
N ALA A 31 6.86 0.01 4.82
CA ALA A 31 6.74 0.95 3.72
C ALA A 31 5.91 2.18 4.14
N VAL A 32 4.91 1.98 4.96
CA VAL A 32 4.10 3.07 5.52
C VAL A 32 4.95 3.96 6.41
N GLU A 33 5.76 3.36 7.27
CA GLU A 33 6.64 4.10 8.16
C GLU A 33 7.71 4.87 7.40
N LYS A 34 8.26 4.29 6.36
CA LYS A 34 9.23 4.99 5.50
C LYS A 34 8.63 6.23 4.86
N ALA A 35 7.34 6.21 4.59
CA ALA A 35 6.62 7.36 4.02
C ALA A 35 6.25 8.41 5.08
N GLY A 36 6.53 8.14 6.35
CA GLY A 36 6.24 9.06 7.45
C GLY A 36 4.87 8.87 8.07
N PHE A 37 4.23 7.73 7.85
CA PHE A 37 2.90 7.45 8.38
C PHE A 37 2.95 6.26 9.33
N THR A 38 1.93 6.11 10.15
CA THR A 38 1.82 4.99 11.09
C THR A 38 0.76 3.98 10.64
N SER A 39 -0.17 4.41 9.81
CA SER A 39 -1.22 3.54 9.28
C SER A 39 -1.80 4.18 8.03
N LEU A 40 -2.64 3.44 7.33
CA LEU A 40 -3.35 3.91 6.14
C LEU A 40 -4.85 3.83 6.39
N ALA A 41 -5.57 4.91 6.05
CA ALA A 41 -7.02 4.93 6.19
C ALA A 41 -7.67 4.20 5.02
N GLU A 42 -8.66 3.36 5.32
CA GLU A 42 -9.43 2.66 4.28
C GLU A 42 -10.10 3.68 3.36
N GLY A 43 -9.95 3.46 2.06
CA GLY A 43 -10.52 4.36 1.05
C GLY A 43 -9.64 5.56 0.70
N ALA A 44 -8.52 5.76 1.39
CA ALA A 44 -7.62 6.87 1.10
C ALA A 44 -6.92 6.67 -0.24
N LYS A 45 -6.71 7.77 -0.96
CA LYS A 45 -5.96 7.75 -2.21
C LYS A 45 -4.48 7.83 -1.91
N VAL A 46 -3.70 6.96 -2.54
CA VAL A 46 -2.26 6.91 -2.33
C VAL A 46 -1.56 6.71 -3.67
N SER A 47 -0.36 7.27 -3.77
CA SER A 47 0.57 6.98 -4.87
C SER A 47 1.60 5.98 -4.36
N PHE A 48 1.98 5.04 -5.18
CA PHE A 48 2.96 4.04 -4.79
C PHE A 48 3.63 3.45 -6.02
N ASP A 49 4.80 2.85 -5.80
CA ASP A 49 5.48 2.06 -6.81
C ASP A 49 5.26 0.59 -6.51
N VAL A 50 5.02 -0.19 -7.56
CA VAL A 50 4.83 -1.63 -7.42
C VAL A 50 6.19 -2.30 -7.62
N VAL A 51 6.60 -3.08 -6.65
CA VAL A 51 7.84 -3.84 -6.69
C VAL A 51 7.52 -5.32 -6.63
N ASN A 52 8.00 -6.07 -7.62
CA ASN A 52 7.84 -7.52 -7.59
C ASN A 52 8.98 -8.14 -6.81
N ASN A 53 8.65 -8.88 -5.77
CA ASN A 53 9.63 -9.55 -4.93
C ASN A 53 9.21 -11.02 -4.79
N ARG A 54 10.00 -11.90 -5.40
CA ARG A 54 9.75 -13.34 -5.39
C ARG A 54 8.36 -13.72 -5.88
N GLY A 55 7.92 -13.07 -6.96
CA GLY A 55 6.62 -13.36 -7.54
C GLY A 55 5.44 -12.70 -6.85
N LYS A 56 5.70 -11.85 -5.85
CA LYS A 56 4.65 -11.11 -5.15
C LYS A 56 4.84 -9.61 -5.35
N ASP A 57 3.76 -8.93 -5.69
CA ASP A 57 3.77 -7.48 -5.85
C ASP A 57 3.58 -6.81 -4.49
N SER A 58 4.43 -5.84 -4.20
CA SER A 58 4.31 -5.03 -3.00
C SER A 58 4.45 -3.55 -3.34
N ALA A 59 3.87 -2.71 -2.48
CA ALA A 59 3.91 -1.27 -2.66
C ALA A 59 5.08 -0.67 -1.89
N GLU A 60 5.78 0.26 -2.52
CA GLU A 60 6.85 1.03 -1.90
C GLU A 60 6.73 2.48 -2.32
N ASN A 61 7.51 3.36 -1.68
CA ASN A 61 7.52 4.80 -1.97
C ASN A 61 6.11 5.38 -1.92
N LEU A 62 5.41 5.11 -0.83
CA LEU A 62 4.04 5.58 -0.65
C LEU A 62 3.99 7.09 -0.49
N ARG A 63 2.99 7.70 -1.12
CA ARG A 63 2.70 9.13 -0.98
C ARG A 63 1.19 9.30 -0.87
N ILE A 64 0.78 10.06 0.12
CA ILE A 64 -0.64 10.38 0.32
C ILE A 64 -0.84 11.84 -0.08
N GLY A 65 -1.79 12.04 -0.97
CA GLY A 65 -2.01 13.42 -1.38
C GLY A 65 -3.04 13.56 -2.44
#